data_72b15f1a3eacb7a71fc2df7f8c646cbc
#
_entry.id   72b15f1a3eacb7a71fc2df7f8c646cbc
#
_cell.length_a   1.000
_cell.length_b   1.000
_cell.length_c   1.000
_cell.angle_alpha   90.00
_cell.angle_beta   90.00
_cell.angle_gamma   90.00
#
_symmetry.space_group_name_H-M   'P 1'
#
loop_
_entity.id
_entity.type
_entity.pdbx_description
1 polymer ?
#
loop_
_entity_poly.entity_id
_entity_poly.type
_entity_poly.pdbx_seq_one_letter_code
_entity_poly.pdbx_strand_id
1 'polypeptide(L)'
;MDALGGLDLTVGAGEFVAVVGANGSGKSTLARLLGGLERPAGASFAVACGCDLLSEEGRMAARREVGVLFQNPENQLVAECVEDDVAFGLENLGWAPKAIRARVDEMLARFWLADLSRREPHLLSGGQKQRTALAGVLAVPRRVLVLDEPTAMLDPAGRAEVLDAVHGLRAAGLAVVYVTQEMDEVVGADRVVALEAGSAVYAGGVAGLFGDVALVQRLGLGLPAAGELALELATAGRPLTPLPLSLDELVAALGGER
;
A
#
# COMPACT_ATOMS: atom_id res chain seq x y z
N MET A 1 -19.42 -16.19 -6.79
CA MET A 1 -18.85 -15.07 -7.56
C MET A 1 -17.37 -15.09 -7.34
N ASP A 2 -16.58 -15.16 -8.39
CA ASP A 2 -15.14 -15.07 -8.27
C ASP A 2 -14.77 -13.64 -7.87
N ALA A 3 -13.87 -13.50 -6.87
CA ALA A 3 -13.47 -12.19 -6.35
C ALA A 3 -12.56 -11.43 -7.34
N LEU A 4 -11.89 -12.16 -8.24
CA LEU A 4 -11.09 -11.62 -9.36
C LEU A 4 -11.45 -12.41 -10.63
N GLY A 5 -11.79 -11.68 -11.68
CA GLY A 5 -12.28 -12.20 -12.98
C GLY A 5 -11.28 -12.03 -14.12
N GLY A 6 -10.04 -12.48 -13.93
CA GLY A 6 -8.98 -12.31 -14.93
C GLY A 6 -8.31 -10.93 -14.82
N LEU A 7 -7.19 -10.89 -14.11
CA LEU A 7 -6.38 -9.69 -13.90
C LEU A 7 -4.97 -9.94 -14.42
N ASP A 8 -4.55 -9.15 -15.38
CA ASP A 8 -3.15 -9.07 -15.81
C ASP A 8 -2.47 -7.92 -15.06
N LEU A 9 -1.55 -8.26 -14.15
CA LEU A 9 -0.76 -7.32 -13.37
C LEU A 9 0.70 -7.72 -13.39
N THR A 10 1.55 -6.81 -13.82
CA THR A 10 3.01 -6.93 -13.68
C THR A 10 3.51 -5.77 -12.84
N VAL A 11 4.39 -6.02 -11.89
CA VAL A 11 5.03 -5.00 -11.04
C VAL A 11 6.53 -5.17 -11.12
N GLY A 12 7.21 -4.13 -11.54
CA GLY A 12 8.67 -4.09 -11.68
C GLY A 12 9.38 -3.83 -10.35
N ALA A 13 10.67 -4.15 -10.29
CA ALA A 13 11.51 -3.77 -9.14
C ALA A 13 11.59 -2.24 -9.02
N GLY A 14 11.41 -1.71 -7.81
CA GLY A 14 11.38 -0.27 -7.57
C GLY A 14 10.15 0.45 -8.13
N GLU A 15 9.14 -0.28 -8.61
CA GLU A 15 7.88 0.29 -9.07
C GLU A 15 6.89 0.43 -7.91
N PHE A 16 6.24 1.57 -7.82
CA PHE A 16 5.12 1.82 -6.91
C PHE A 16 3.81 1.81 -7.72
N VAL A 17 3.03 0.74 -7.56
CA VAL A 17 1.73 0.57 -8.19
C VAL A 17 0.63 0.78 -7.16
N ALA A 18 -0.21 1.81 -7.38
CA ALA A 18 -1.42 1.99 -6.61
C ALA A 18 -2.56 1.12 -7.16
N VAL A 19 -3.33 0.48 -6.27
CA VAL A 19 -4.52 -0.30 -6.62
C VAL A 19 -5.72 0.35 -5.97
N VAL A 20 -6.66 0.83 -6.77
CA VAL A 20 -7.86 1.54 -6.33
C VAL A 20 -9.13 0.84 -6.79
N GLY A 21 -10.26 1.23 -6.24
CA GLY A 21 -11.58 0.67 -6.61
C GLY A 21 -12.54 0.68 -5.42
N ALA A 22 -13.82 0.54 -5.69
CA ALA A 22 -14.86 0.50 -4.66
C ALA A 22 -14.68 -0.71 -3.71
N ASN A 23 -15.40 -0.67 -2.57
CA ASN A 23 -15.45 -1.80 -1.65
C ASN A 23 -16.00 -3.04 -2.37
N GLY A 24 -15.34 -4.19 -2.16
CA GLY A 24 -15.71 -5.44 -2.83
C GLY A 24 -15.19 -5.59 -4.27
N SER A 25 -14.36 -4.66 -4.78
CA SER A 25 -13.80 -4.76 -6.14
C SER A 25 -12.70 -5.82 -6.31
N GLY A 26 -12.25 -6.46 -5.20
CA GLY A 26 -11.25 -7.53 -5.25
C GLY A 26 -9.85 -7.14 -4.75
N LYS A 27 -9.63 -5.90 -4.31
CA LYS A 27 -8.30 -5.37 -3.88
C LYS A 27 -7.62 -6.23 -2.81
N SER A 28 -8.32 -6.51 -1.71
CA SER A 28 -7.75 -7.33 -0.62
C SER A 28 -7.54 -8.79 -1.02
N THR A 29 -8.34 -9.32 -1.94
CA THR A 29 -8.13 -10.64 -2.53
C THR A 29 -6.85 -10.65 -3.37
N LEU A 30 -6.64 -9.60 -4.18
CA LEU A 30 -5.39 -9.43 -4.91
C LEU A 30 -4.18 -9.37 -3.96
N ALA A 31 -4.27 -8.60 -2.87
CA ALA A 31 -3.22 -8.53 -1.87
C ALA A 31 -2.87 -9.92 -1.28
N ARG A 32 -3.87 -10.73 -0.93
CA ARG A 32 -3.68 -12.10 -0.41
C ARG A 32 -3.08 -13.06 -1.45
N LEU A 33 -3.50 -12.94 -2.71
CA LEU A 33 -2.94 -13.74 -3.80
C LEU A 33 -1.47 -13.41 -4.06
N LEU A 34 -1.11 -12.12 -4.14
CA LEU A 34 0.26 -11.67 -4.33
C LEU A 34 1.18 -12.12 -3.18
N GLY A 35 0.66 -12.13 -1.95
CA GLY A 35 1.37 -12.64 -0.78
C GLY A 35 1.47 -14.16 -0.69
N GLY A 36 0.93 -14.91 -1.67
CA GLY A 36 0.93 -16.37 -1.65
C GLY A 36 0.07 -16.98 -0.53
N LEU A 37 -0.88 -16.21 0.02
CA LEU A 37 -1.75 -16.63 1.12
C LEU A 37 -2.99 -17.37 0.62
N GLU A 38 -3.41 -17.06 -0.60
CA GLU A 38 -4.50 -17.74 -1.28
C GLU A 38 -3.99 -18.39 -2.59
N ARG A 39 -4.67 -19.44 -3.02
CA ARG A 39 -4.38 -20.09 -4.31
C ARG A 39 -5.20 -19.41 -5.40
N PRO A 40 -4.57 -18.94 -6.50
CA PRO A 40 -5.30 -18.45 -7.65
C PRO A 40 -6.15 -19.59 -8.26
N ALA A 41 -7.48 -19.41 -8.30
CA ALA A 41 -8.38 -20.37 -8.93
C ALA A 41 -8.56 -19.97 -10.41
N GLY A 42 -8.45 -20.95 -11.33
CA GLY A 42 -8.67 -20.72 -12.75
C GLY A 42 -7.61 -19.89 -13.47
N ALA A 43 -6.55 -19.45 -12.79
CA ALA A 43 -5.45 -18.73 -13.42
C ALA A 43 -4.60 -19.67 -14.28
N SER A 44 -4.21 -19.21 -15.47
CA SER A 44 -3.27 -19.92 -16.33
C SER A 44 -1.81 -19.65 -15.97
N PHE A 45 -1.55 -18.54 -15.32
CA PHE A 45 -0.22 -18.09 -14.91
C PHE A 45 -0.34 -17.14 -13.71
N ALA A 46 0.44 -17.38 -12.66
CA ALA A 46 0.56 -16.46 -11.52
C ALA A 46 1.94 -16.63 -10.87
N VAL A 47 2.76 -15.58 -10.92
CA VAL A 47 4.14 -15.60 -10.39
C VAL A 47 4.39 -14.36 -9.55
N ALA A 48 4.99 -14.54 -8.37
CA ALA A 48 5.52 -13.45 -7.56
C ALA A 48 6.99 -13.74 -7.23
N CYS A 49 7.88 -12.79 -7.50
CA CYS A 49 9.32 -12.93 -7.28
C CYS A 49 9.96 -14.17 -7.93
N GLY A 50 9.42 -14.66 -9.05
CA GLY A 50 9.86 -15.89 -9.70
C GLY A 50 9.27 -17.17 -9.12
N CYS A 51 8.39 -17.08 -8.10
CA CYS A 51 7.73 -18.22 -7.47
C CYS A 51 6.36 -18.46 -8.11
N ASP A 52 6.09 -19.71 -8.54
CA ASP A 52 4.81 -20.12 -9.11
C ASP A 52 3.73 -20.20 -8.03
N LEU A 53 2.79 -19.26 -8.02
CA LEU A 53 1.72 -19.20 -7.03
C LEU A 53 0.63 -20.27 -7.23
N LEU A 54 0.64 -21.01 -8.36
CA LEU A 54 -0.28 -22.12 -8.58
C LEU A 54 0.14 -23.35 -7.77
N SER A 55 1.44 -23.49 -7.47
CA SER A 55 1.98 -24.57 -6.63
C SER A 55 2.02 -24.20 -5.15
N GLU A 56 1.96 -25.18 -4.25
CA GLU A 56 2.10 -24.94 -2.80
C GLU A 56 3.52 -24.49 -2.44
N GLU A 57 4.53 -25.16 -3.02
CA GLU A 57 5.94 -24.83 -2.81
C GLU A 57 6.24 -23.39 -3.24
N GLY A 58 5.71 -22.97 -4.39
CA GLY A 58 5.89 -21.61 -4.90
C GLY A 58 5.21 -20.56 -4.01
N ARG A 59 4.00 -20.82 -3.48
CA ARG A 59 3.36 -19.93 -2.51
C ARG A 59 4.16 -19.82 -1.22
N MET A 60 4.69 -20.95 -0.70
CA MET A 60 5.55 -20.91 0.49
C MET A 60 6.83 -20.10 0.25
N ALA A 61 7.43 -20.23 -0.94
CA ALA A 61 8.58 -19.43 -1.33
C ALA A 61 8.22 -17.95 -1.47
N ALA A 62 7.08 -17.61 -2.10
CA ALA A 62 6.61 -16.24 -2.27
C ALA A 62 6.39 -15.53 -0.92
N ARG A 63 5.87 -16.21 0.10
CA ARG A 63 5.70 -15.65 1.47
C ARG A 63 7.01 -15.18 2.11
N ARG A 64 8.15 -15.65 1.65
CA ARG A 64 9.48 -15.20 2.12
C ARG A 64 9.93 -13.93 1.42
N GLU A 65 9.47 -13.69 0.19
CA GLU A 65 9.89 -12.59 -0.67
C GLU A 65 8.92 -11.41 -0.65
N VAL A 66 7.64 -11.69 -0.34
CA VAL A 66 6.55 -10.70 -0.33
C VAL A 66 6.12 -10.43 1.11
N GLY A 67 6.23 -9.18 1.53
CA GLY A 67 5.63 -8.71 2.79
C GLY A 67 4.20 -8.23 2.51
N VAL A 68 3.25 -8.63 3.36
CA VAL A 68 1.85 -8.19 3.25
C VAL A 68 1.44 -7.50 4.54
N LEU A 69 0.93 -6.28 4.43
CA LEU A 69 0.21 -5.60 5.49
C LEU A 69 -1.28 -5.67 5.19
N PHE A 70 -2.08 -6.12 6.14
CA PHE A 70 -3.53 -6.19 6.03
C PHE A 70 -4.21 -4.94 6.56
N GLN A 71 -5.39 -4.65 6.03
CA GLN A 71 -6.23 -3.52 6.42
C GLN A 71 -6.50 -3.46 7.93
N ASN A 72 -6.79 -4.59 8.56
CA ASN A 72 -6.98 -4.67 10.01
C ASN A 72 -5.71 -5.16 10.71
N PRO A 73 -4.96 -4.29 11.41
CA PRO A 73 -3.73 -4.67 12.11
C PRO A 73 -3.96 -5.70 13.23
N GLU A 74 -5.15 -5.76 13.84
CA GLU A 74 -5.44 -6.72 14.90
C GLU A 74 -5.35 -8.18 14.43
N ASN A 75 -5.61 -8.43 13.15
CA ASN A 75 -5.49 -9.77 12.56
C ASN A 75 -4.03 -10.17 12.30
N GLN A 76 -3.09 -9.26 12.46
CA GLN A 76 -1.68 -9.46 12.14
C GLN A 76 -0.78 -9.48 13.37
N LEU A 77 -1.20 -8.81 14.47
CA LEU A 77 -0.48 -8.76 15.72
C LEU A 77 -0.73 -10.06 16.51
N VAL A 78 0.34 -10.79 16.83
CA VAL A 78 0.26 -12.14 17.42
C VAL A 78 1.08 -12.32 18.69
N ALA A 79 2.01 -11.40 18.99
CA ALA A 79 2.90 -11.49 20.13
C ALA A 79 2.31 -10.84 21.40
N GLU A 80 2.96 -11.09 22.54
CA GLU A 80 2.54 -10.55 23.83
C GLU A 80 2.90 -9.07 24.01
N CYS A 81 3.94 -8.58 23.31
CA CYS A 81 4.34 -7.18 23.35
C CYS A 81 4.80 -6.69 21.96
N VAL A 82 4.87 -5.36 21.82
CA VAL A 82 5.22 -4.69 20.57
C VAL A 82 6.57 -5.14 20.02
N GLU A 83 7.62 -5.21 20.84
CA GLU A 83 8.95 -5.59 20.33
C GLU A 83 9.02 -7.05 19.88
N ASP A 84 8.27 -7.95 20.54
CA ASP A 84 8.22 -9.36 20.15
C ASP A 84 7.44 -9.53 18.83
N ASP A 85 6.41 -8.71 18.60
CA ASP A 85 5.67 -8.70 17.35
C ASP A 85 6.55 -8.23 16.17
N VAL A 86 7.35 -7.19 16.39
CA VAL A 86 8.33 -6.72 15.40
C VAL A 86 9.44 -7.76 15.16
N ALA A 87 9.85 -8.50 16.19
CA ALA A 87 10.85 -9.55 16.09
C ALA A 87 10.37 -10.81 15.39
N PHE A 88 9.08 -11.11 15.47
CA PHE A 88 8.46 -12.39 15.09
C PHE A 88 8.88 -12.91 13.70
N GLY A 89 8.86 -12.03 12.71
CA GLY A 89 9.25 -12.41 11.34
C GLY A 89 10.75 -12.74 11.22
N LEU A 90 11.61 -12.05 11.95
CA LEU A 90 13.06 -12.27 11.96
C LEU A 90 13.42 -13.58 12.67
N GLU A 91 12.72 -13.88 13.77
CA GLU A 91 12.86 -15.14 14.51
C GLU A 91 12.49 -16.34 13.64
N ASN A 92 11.37 -16.26 12.93
CA ASN A 92 10.92 -17.30 11.98
C ASN A 92 11.91 -17.53 10.84
N LEU A 93 12.71 -16.52 10.50
CA LEU A 93 13.80 -16.64 9.52
C LEU A 93 15.11 -17.13 10.12
N GLY A 94 15.16 -17.35 11.44
CA GLY A 94 16.34 -17.87 12.14
C GLY A 94 17.48 -16.87 12.26
N TRP A 95 17.20 -15.57 12.30
CA TRP A 95 18.24 -14.57 12.50
C TRP A 95 18.92 -14.71 13.86
N ALA A 96 20.18 -14.30 13.93
CA ALA A 96 20.92 -14.29 15.19
C ALA A 96 20.31 -13.27 16.17
N PRO A 97 20.18 -13.58 17.48
CA PRO A 97 19.52 -12.71 18.46
C PRO A 97 20.04 -11.26 18.48
N LYS A 98 21.35 -11.08 18.31
CA LYS A 98 21.97 -9.74 18.25
C LYS A 98 21.51 -8.93 17.02
N ALA A 99 21.35 -9.59 15.88
CA ALA A 99 20.86 -8.95 14.65
C ALA A 99 19.35 -8.62 14.77
N ILE A 100 18.57 -9.52 15.36
CA ILE A 100 17.15 -9.28 15.66
C ILE A 100 17.03 -8.03 16.54
N ARG A 101 17.74 -7.96 17.66
CA ARG A 101 17.68 -6.82 18.58
C ARG A 101 17.98 -5.50 17.87
N ALA A 102 19.09 -5.44 17.11
CA ALA A 102 19.46 -4.24 16.37
C ALA A 102 18.37 -3.80 15.37
N ARG A 103 17.77 -4.75 14.66
CA ARG A 103 16.73 -4.46 13.68
C ARG A 103 15.40 -4.04 14.33
N VAL A 104 15.04 -4.68 15.44
CA VAL A 104 13.86 -4.30 16.23
C VAL A 104 14.01 -2.88 16.77
N ASP A 105 15.16 -2.53 17.36
CA ASP A 105 15.41 -1.19 17.88
C ASP A 105 15.34 -0.13 16.76
N GLU A 106 15.87 -0.43 15.57
CA GLU A 106 15.74 0.43 14.38
C GLU A 106 14.27 0.66 13.99
N MET A 107 13.47 -0.41 13.93
CA MET A 107 12.06 -0.31 13.55
C MET A 107 11.22 0.40 14.61
N LEU A 108 11.45 0.11 15.88
CA LEU A 108 10.77 0.78 16.99
C LEU A 108 11.05 2.29 16.98
N ALA A 109 12.30 2.69 16.73
CA ALA A 109 12.66 4.11 16.61
C ALA A 109 11.99 4.76 15.40
N ARG A 110 12.02 4.09 14.23
CA ARG A 110 11.47 4.60 12.97
C ARG A 110 9.97 4.86 13.04
N PHE A 111 9.22 4.02 13.77
CA PHE A 111 7.77 4.09 13.87
C PHE A 111 7.27 4.67 15.22
N TRP A 112 8.14 5.34 16.00
CA TRP A 112 7.83 5.97 17.31
C TRP A 112 7.16 5.00 18.27
N LEU A 113 7.68 3.79 18.34
CA LEU A 113 7.19 2.71 19.21
C LEU A 113 8.13 2.40 20.37
N ALA A 114 9.27 3.12 20.49
CA ALA A 114 10.30 2.80 21.49
C ALA A 114 9.73 2.77 22.91
N ASP A 115 8.93 3.78 23.31
CA ASP A 115 8.30 3.88 24.62
C ASP A 115 7.15 2.87 24.82
N LEU A 116 6.74 2.20 23.76
CA LEU A 116 5.66 1.21 23.74
C LEU A 116 6.19 -0.21 23.59
N SER A 117 7.52 -0.42 23.52
CA SER A 117 8.15 -1.70 23.17
C SER A 117 7.64 -2.88 24.02
N ARG A 118 7.42 -2.66 25.30
CA ARG A 118 6.91 -3.66 26.25
C ARG A 118 5.40 -3.68 26.42
N ARG A 119 4.69 -2.81 25.71
CA ARG A 119 3.23 -2.71 25.82
C ARG A 119 2.55 -3.84 25.08
N GLU A 120 1.49 -4.36 25.65
CA GLU A 120 0.65 -5.39 25.04
C GLU A 120 -0.13 -4.80 23.84
N PRO A 121 -0.17 -5.46 22.68
CA PRO A 121 -0.80 -4.91 21.47
C PRO A 121 -2.28 -4.54 21.64
N HIS A 122 -3.02 -5.26 22.47
CA HIS A 122 -4.44 -4.98 22.70
C HIS A 122 -4.69 -3.64 23.45
N LEU A 123 -3.67 -3.12 24.16
CA LEU A 123 -3.73 -1.83 24.87
C LEU A 123 -3.33 -0.64 23.99
N LEU A 124 -2.96 -0.88 22.73
CA LEU A 124 -2.57 0.16 21.78
C LEU A 124 -3.80 0.82 21.13
N SER A 125 -3.65 2.10 20.77
CA SER A 125 -4.61 2.75 19.86
C SER A 125 -4.56 2.13 18.47
N GLY A 126 -5.58 2.34 17.63
CA GLY A 126 -5.62 1.85 16.24
C GLY A 126 -4.39 2.26 15.44
N GLY A 127 -3.98 3.54 15.52
CA GLY A 127 -2.76 4.03 14.86
C GLY A 127 -1.47 3.40 15.39
N GLN A 128 -1.36 3.14 16.70
CA GLN A 128 -0.21 2.44 17.27
C GLN A 128 -0.17 0.99 16.81
N LYS A 129 -1.30 0.29 16.74
CA LYS A 129 -1.40 -1.07 16.18
C LYS A 129 -0.95 -1.09 14.72
N GLN A 130 -1.40 -0.12 13.92
CA GLN A 130 -1.02 -0.01 12.51
C GLN A 130 0.49 0.19 12.33
N ARG A 131 1.09 1.10 13.12
CA ARG A 131 2.54 1.32 13.11
C ARG A 131 3.30 0.06 13.56
N THR A 132 2.81 -0.69 14.54
CA THR A 132 3.41 -1.95 14.99
C THR A 132 3.38 -3.00 13.88
N ALA A 133 2.24 -3.19 13.22
CA ALA A 133 2.12 -4.10 12.09
C ALA A 133 3.05 -3.72 10.92
N LEU A 134 3.12 -2.42 10.58
CA LEU A 134 4.08 -1.90 9.60
C LEU A 134 5.53 -2.19 9.99
N ALA A 135 5.90 -1.91 11.25
CA ALA A 135 7.24 -2.17 11.76
C ALA A 135 7.60 -3.66 11.61
N GLY A 136 6.69 -4.57 11.96
CA GLY A 136 6.88 -6.02 11.82
C GLY A 136 7.07 -6.47 10.37
N VAL A 137 6.25 -5.96 9.45
CA VAL A 137 6.39 -6.28 8.01
C VAL A 137 7.71 -5.75 7.45
N LEU A 138 8.11 -4.53 7.82
CA LEU A 138 9.30 -3.87 7.31
C LEU A 138 10.60 -4.27 8.05
N ALA A 139 10.49 -4.90 9.21
CA ALA A 139 11.64 -5.48 9.90
C ALA A 139 12.32 -6.54 9.02
N VAL A 140 11.53 -7.36 8.35
CA VAL A 140 12.01 -8.43 7.48
C VAL A 140 12.37 -7.88 6.10
N PRO A 141 13.60 -8.11 5.58
CA PRO A 141 13.96 -7.76 4.21
C PRO A 141 13.05 -8.50 3.21
N ARG A 142 12.44 -7.75 2.30
CA ARG A 142 11.52 -8.26 1.26
C ARG A 142 11.90 -7.68 -0.09
N ARG A 143 11.44 -8.31 -1.17
CA ARG A 143 11.57 -7.80 -2.54
C ARG A 143 10.33 -7.03 -2.98
N VAL A 144 9.18 -7.42 -2.44
CA VAL A 144 7.89 -6.80 -2.73
C VAL A 144 7.15 -6.53 -1.43
N LEU A 145 6.49 -5.38 -1.35
CA LEU A 145 5.54 -5.04 -0.31
C LEU A 145 4.15 -4.88 -0.91
N VAL A 146 3.18 -5.52 -0.30
CA VAL A 146 1.76 -5.35 -0.59
C VAL A 146 1.13 -4.75 0.65
N LEU A 147 0.66 -3.53 0.54
CA LEU A 147 0.11 -2.74 1.64
C LEU A 147 -1.38 -2.50 1.38
N ASP A 148 -2.24 -3.11 2.19
CA ASP A 148 -3.70 -3.00 2.06
C ASP A 148 -4.21 -1.95 3.06
N GLU A 149 -4.54 -0.77 2.58
CA GLU A 149 -4.98 0.41 3.33
C GLU A 149 -4.09 0.75 4.54
N PRO A 150 -2.76 0.93 4.35
CA PRO A 150 -1.81 1.03 5.45
C PRO A 150 -1.98 2.26 6.34
N THR A 151 -2.73 3.25 5.90
CA THR A 151 -2.92 4.56 6.54
C THR A 151 -4.33 4.78 7.08
N ALA A 152 -5.25 3.84 6.89
CA ALA A 152 -6.68 4.01 7.21
C ALA A 152 -6.96 4.39 8.68
N MET A 153 -6.09 4.01 9.62
CA MET A 153 -6.25 4.28 11.06
C MET A 153 -5.30 5.37 11.57
N LEU A 154 -4.61 6.08 10.68
CA LEU A 154 -3.61 7.07 11.05
C LEU A 154 -4.16 8.49 10.93
N ASP A 155 -3.67 9.36 11.79
CA ASP A 155 -3.83 10.80 11.65
C ASP A 155 -3.01 11.33 10.44
N PRO A 156 -3.24 12.56 9.98
CA PRO A 156 -2.55 13.11 8.81
C PRO A 156 -1.01 13.08 8.93
N ALA A 157 -0.46 13.29 10.12
CA ALA A 157 0.99 13.23 10.33
C ALA A 157 1.52 11.81 10.17
N GLY A 158 0.89 10.83 10.83
CA GLY A 158 1.24 9.42 10.71
C GLY A 158 1.06 8.89 9.27
N ARG A 159 0.07 9.39 8.53
CA ARG A 159 -0.13 9.08 7.11
C ARG A 159 1.06 9.56 6.26
N ALA A 160 1.49 10.81 6.43
CA ALA A 160 2.63 11.35 5.71
C ALA A 160 3.91 10.54 5.99
N GLU A 161 4.15 10.19 7.25
CA GLU A 161 5.31 9.40 7.67
C GLU A 161 5.34 8.00 7.03
N VAL A 162 4.18 7.33 6.91
CA VAL A 162 4.07 6.03 6.23
C VAL A 162 4.36 6.18 4.74
N LEU A 163 3.82 7.19 4.09
CA LEU A 163 4.07 7.46 2.67
C LEU A 163 5.55 7.74 2.42
N ASP A 164 6.18 8.57 3.24
CA ASP A 164 7.63 8.84 3.17
C ASP A 164 8.46 7.55 3.34
N ALA A 165 8.06 6.68 4.28
CA ALA A 165 8.69 5.38 4.46
C ALA A 165 8.56 4.50 3.21
N VAL A 166 7.37 4.45 2.60
CA VAL A 166 7.09 3.69 1.37
C VAL A 166 7.93 4.23 0.20
N HIS A 167 7.98 5.55 0.01
CA HIS A 167 8.80 6.16 -1.03
C HIS A 167 10.29 5.89 -0.82
N GLY A 168 10.78 5.89 0.42
CA GLY A 168 12.16 5.51 0.75
C GLY A 168 12.47 4.06 0.39
N LEU A 169 11.53 3.14 0.61
CA LEU A 169 11.69 1.72 0.24
C LEU A 169 11.68 1.52 -1.27
N ARG A 170 10.79 2.20 -1.99
CA ARG A 170 10.79 2.24 -3.46
C ARG A 170 12.14 2.72 -4.00
N ALA A 171 12.67 3.82 -3.46
CA ALA A 171 13.98 4.34 -3.84
C ALA A 171 15.12 3.36 -3.58
N ALA A 172 14.98 2.47 -2.58
CA ALA A 172 15.89 1.36 -2.30
C ALA A 172 15.67 0.14 -3.22
N GLY A 173 14.77 0.20 -4.19
CA GLY A 173 14.53 -0.84 -5.20
C GLY A 173 13.44 -1.85 -4.87
N LEU A 174 12.67 -1.67 -3.78
CA LEU A 174 11.55 -2.54 -3.47
C LEU A 174 10.37 -2.23 -4.40
N ALA A 175 9.73 -3.28 -4.91
CA ALA A 175 8.44 -3.16 -5.56
C ALA A 175 7.34 -2.95 -4.51
N VAL A 176 6.43 -2.02 -4.76
CA VAL A 176 5.32 -1.72 -3.85
C VAL A 176 3.99 -1.82 -4.59
N VAL A 177 3.08 -2.62 -4.05
CA VAL A 177 1.67 -2.63 -4.41
C VAL A 177 0.89 -2.02 -3.25
N TYR A 178 0.30 -0.87 -3.50
CA TYR A 178 -0.35 -0.05 -2.49
C TYR A 178 -1.84 0.03 -2.75
N VAL A 179 -2.62 -0.65 -1.94
CA VAL A 179 -4.08 -0.61 -2.01
C VAL A 179 -4.59 0.54 -1.16
N THR A 180 -5.36 1.45 -1.73
CA THR A 180 -5.93 2.59 -0.99
C THR A 180 -7.27 3.04 -1.56
N GLN A 181 -8.06 3.72 -0.73
CA GLN A 181 -9.23 4.49 -1.11
C GLN A 181 -8.98 6.01 -1.01
N GLU A 182 -7.80 6.42 -0.57
CA GLU A 182 -7.39 7.81 -0.41
C GLU A 182 -6.66 8.28 -1.68
N MET A 183 -7.30 9.11 -2.47
CA MET A 183 -6.76 9.49 -3.79
C MET A 183 -5.52 10.38 -3.71
N ASP A 184 -5.33 11.12 -2.64
CA ASP A 184 -4.09 11.89 -2.41
C ASP A 184 -2.85 10.98 -2.29
N GLU A 185 -3.01 9.74 -1.81
CA GLU A 185 -1.93 8.76 -1.69
C GLU A 185 -1.54 8.14 -3.05
N VAL A 186 -2.46 8.17 -4.01
CA VAL A 186 -2.24 7.64 -5.36
C VAL A 186 -1.32 8.54 -6.18
N VAL A 187 -1.29 9.85 -5.88
CA VAL A 187 -0.54 10.85 -6.66
C VAL A 187 0.94 10.53 -6.77
N GLY A 188 1.52 9.92 -5.74
CA GLY A 188 2.93 9.53 -5.71
C GLY A 188 3.26 8.21 -6.41
N ALA A 189 2.28 7.50 -6.96
CA ALA A 189 2.50 6.22 -7.63
C ALA A 189 3.05 6.39 -9.06
N ASP A 190 3.83 5.42 -9.51
CA ASP A 190 4.30 5.36 -10.92
C ASP A 190 3.15 4.99 -11.85
N ARG A 191 2.28 4.12 -11.37
CA ARG A 191 1.15 3.59 -12.10
C ARG A 191 -0.02 3.30 -11.17
N VAL A 192 -1.22 3.39 -11.71
CA VAL A 192 -2.45 3.03 -10.98
C VAL A 192 -3.22 1.97 -11.74
N VAL A 193 -3.78 1.02 -10.98
CA VAL A 193 -4.69 -0.01 -11.46
C VAL A 193 -6.03 0.18 -10.77
N ALA A 194 -7.09 0.46 -11.52
CA ALA A 194 -8.43 0.58 -10.98
C ALA A 194 -9.20 -0.73 -11.19
N LEU A 195 -9.74 -1.28 -10.10
CA LEU A 195 -10.50 -2.52 -10.09
C LEU A 195 -12.00 -2.24 -9.97
N GLU A 196 -12.79 -2.90 -10.81
CA GLU A 196 -14.25 -2.94 -10.74
C GLU A 196 -14.72 -4.38 -10.88
N ALA A 197 -15.50 -4.88 -9.92
CA ALA A 197 -16.06 -6.22 -9.94
C ALA A 197 -15.04 -7.35 -10.26
N GLY A 198 -13.85 -7.25 -9.70
CA GLY A 198 -12.78 -8.25 -9.86
C GLY A 198 -11.94 -8.12 -11.13
N SER A 199 -12.17 -7.12 -11.96
CA SER A 199 -11.43 -6.90 -13.21
C SER A 199 -10.73 -5.54 -13.21
N ALA A 200 -9.57 -5.45 -13.88
CA ALA A 200 -8.93 -4.16 -14.12
C ALA A 200 -9.66 -3.42 -15.23
N VAL A 201 -10.20 -2.25 -14.90
CA VAL A 201 -10.89 -1.36 -15.86
C VAL A 201 -10.02 -0.18 -16.28
N TYR A 202 -8.93 0.04 -15.56
CA TYR A 202 -7.88 0.97 -15.92
C TYR A 202 -6.53 0.43 -15.43
N ALA A 203 -5.50 0.59 -16.25
CA ALA A 203 -4.11 0.35 -15.86
C ALA A 203 -3.22 1.34 -16.63
N GLY A 204 -2.66 2.34 -15.93
CA GLY A 204 -1.90 3.40 -16.58
C GLY A 204 -1.34 4.43 -15.61
N GLY A 205 -0.87 5.55 -16.12
CA GLY A 205 -0.35 6.65 -15.32
C GLY A 205 -1.45 7.35 -14.50
N VAL A 206 -1.08 7.89 -13.34
CA VAL A 206 -1.98 8.59 -12.41
C VAL A 206 -2.74 9.73 -13.10
N ALA A 207 -2.04 10.57 -13.87
CA ALA A 207 -2.65 11.68 -14.59
C ALA A 207 -3.71 11.22 -15.61
N GLY A 208 -3.53 10.03 -16.22
CA GLY A 208 -4.51 9.46 -17.16
C GLY A 208 -5.81 9.03 -16.47
N LEU A 209 -5.73 8.45 -15.25
CA LEU A 209 -6.92 8.11 -14.47
C LEU A 209 -7.71 9.35 -14.09
N PHE A 210 -7.06 10.31 -13.44
CA PHE A 210 -7.74 11.51 -12.94
C PHE A 210 -8.11 12.52 -14.02
N GLY A 211 -7.49 12.43 -15.22
CA GLY A 211 -7.90 13.17 -16.41
C GLY A 211 -9.23 12.70 -16.99
N ASP A 212 -9.64 11.46 -16.72
CA ASP A 212 -10.97 10.92 -17.08
C ASP A 212 -11.92 11.01 -15.88
N VAL A 213 -12.45 12.21 -15.63
CA VAL A 213 -13.38 12.48 -14.51
C VAL A 213 -14.62 11.58 -14.58
N ALA A 214 -15.09 11.24 -15.80
CA ALA A 214 -16.25 10.37 -15.97
C ALA A 214 -15.94 8.94 -15.50
N LEU A 215 -14.76 8.44 -15.79
CA LEU A 215 -14.27 7.13 -15.29
C LEU A 215 -14.17 7.15 -13.75
N VAL A 216 -13.54 8.17 -13.17
CA VAL A 216 -13.38 8.33 -11.72
C VAL A 216 -14.74 8.31 -11.01
N GLN A 217 -15.70 9.08 -11.52
CA GLN A 217 -17.08 9.11 -10.97
C GLN A 217 -17.81 7.77 -11.12
N ARG A 218 -17.67 7.10 -12.28
CA ARG A 218 -18.27 5.78 -12.53
C ARG A 218 -17.74 4.74 -11.54
N LEU A 219 -16.45 4.79 -11.22
CA LEU A 219 -15.80 3.88 -10.28
C LEU A 219 -16.10 4.22 -8.81
N GLY A 220 -16.82 5.30 -8.53
CA GLY A 220 -17.08 5.77 -7.17
C GLY A 220 -15.81 6.23 -6.45
N LEU A 221 -14.79 6.65 -7.20
CA LEU A 221 -13.55 7.21 -6.67
C LEU A 221 -13.70 8.73 -6.52
N GLY A 222 -13.02 9.32 -5.53
CA GLY A 222 -12.82 10.75 -5.43
C GLY A 222 -11.71 11.23 -6.38
N LEU A 223 -11.46 12.53 -6.37
CA LEU A 223 -10.23 13.11 -6.89
C LEU A 223 -9.27 13.40 -5.73
N PRO A 224 -7.96 13.56 -5.99
CA PRO A 224 -7.09 14.21 -5.02
C PRO A 224 -7.61 15.59 -4.64
N ALA A 225 -7.38 16.04 -3.41
CA ALA A 225 -7.91 17.32 -2.90
C ALA A 225 -7.59 18.53 -3.80
N ALA A 226 -6.39 18.56 -4.39
CA ALA A 226 -6.00 19.59 -5.36
C ALA A 226 -6.87 19.54 -6.62
N GLY A 227 -7.19 18.34 -7.10
CA GLY A 227 -8.06 18.12 -8.26
C GLY A 227 -9.50 18.53 -8.01
N GLU A 228 -10.04 18.23 -6.82
CA GLU A 228 -11.38 18.65 -6.42
C GLU A 228 -11.48 20.17 -6.40
N LEU A 229 -10.52 20.86 -5.77
CA LEU A 229 -10.47 22.32 -5.74
C LEU A 229 -10.33 22.93 -7.14
N ALA A 230 -9.53 22.30 -8.03
CA ALA A 230 -9.39 22.75 -9.41
C ALA A 230 -10.70 22.64 -10.20
N LEU A 231 -11.51 21.60 -9.96
CA LEU A 231 -12.84 21.50 -10.57
C LEU A 231 -13.81 22.55 -10.04
N GLU A 232 -13.76 22.88 -8.75
CA GLU A 232 -14.54 23.98 -8.18
C GLU A 232 -14.15 25.33 -8.79
N LEU A 233 -12.84 25.56 -8.97
CA LEU A 233 -12.35 26.77 -9.65
C LEU A 233 -12.81 26.83 -11.11
N ALA A 234 -12.85 25.71 -11.81
CA ALA A 234 -13.36 25.65 -13.19
C ALA A 234 -14.84 26.01 -13.26
N THR A 235 -15.67 25.55 -12.30
CA THR A 235 -17.09 25.96 -12.21
C THR A 235 -17.26 27.44 -11.90
N ALA A 236 -16.30 28.05 -11.21
CA ALA A 236 -16.25 29.48 -10.93
C ALA A 236 -15.64 30.30 -12.11
N GLY A 237 -15.43 29.67 -13.27
CA GLY A 237 -14.91 30.35 -14.47
C GLY A 237 -13.37 30.44 -14.54
N ARG A 238 -12.64 29.71 -13.70
CA ARG A 238 -11.17 29.68 -13.68
C ARG A 238 -10.65 28.23 -13.88
N PRO A 239 -10.79 27.67 -15.08
CA PRO A 239 -10.32 26.32 -15.35
C PRO A 239 -8.78 26.25 -15.33
N LEU A 240 -8.23 25.24 -14.65
CA LEU A 240 -6.81 24.92 -14.63
C LEU A 240 -6.54 23.73 -15.57
N THR A 241 -5.54 23.85 -16.43
CA THR A 241 -5.16 22.82 -17.38
C THR A 241 -3.64 22.71 -17.48
N PRO A 242 -3.02 21.53 -17.26
CA PRO A 242 -3.66 20.27 -16.88
C PRO A 242 -4.32 20.34 -15.48
N LEU A 243 -5.18 19.35 -15.16
CA LEU A 243 -5.77 19.22 -13.83
C LEU A 243 -4.64 18.98 -12.80
N PRO A 244 -4.43 19.88 -11.81
CA PRO A 244 -3.42 19.67 -10.79
C PRO A 244 -3.86 18.54 -9.85
N LEU A 245 -2.94 17.63 -9.53
CA LEU A 245 -3.20 16.48 -8.68
C LEU A 245 -2.54 16.61 -7.30
N SER A 246 -1.58 17.54 -7.16
CA SER A 246 -0.91 17.84 -5.89
C SER A 246 -1.09 19.30 -5.51
N LEU A 247 -0.89 19.64 -4.22
CA LEU A 247 -0.92 21.01 -3.75
C LEU A 247 0.16 21.87 -4.39
N ASP A 248 1.35 21.31 -4.64
CA ASP A 248 2.44 22.03 -5.31
C ASP A 248 2.08 22.39 -6.76
N GLU A 249 1.47 21.43 -7.49
CA GLU A 249 0.97 21.70 -8.84
C GLU A 249 -0.14 22.75 -8.85
N LEU A 250 -1.05 22.69 -7.87
CA LEU A 250 -2.13 23.67 -7.74
C LEU A 250 -1.57 25.07 -7.44
N VAL A 251 -0.63 25.18 -6.50
CA VAL A 251 0.03 26.46 -6.18
C VAL A 251 0.78 26.99 -7.39
N ALA A 252 1.50 26.15 -8.11
CA ALA A 252 2.21 26.55 -9.33
C ALA A 252 1.25 27.06 -10.40
N ALA A 253 0.12 26.37 -10.62
CA ALA A 253 -0.91 26.77 -11.58
C ALA A 253 -1.56 28.11 -11.23
N LEU A 254 -1.83 28.37 -9.93
CA LEU A 254 -2.41 29.62 -9.46
C LEU A 254 -1.39 30.77 -9.39
N GLY A 255 -0.11 30.47 -9.15
CA GLY A 255 0.97 31.47 -9.05
C GLY A 255 1.50 31.98 -10.40
N GLY A 256 1.27 31.25 -11.48
CA GLY A 256 1.68 31.63 -12.83
C GLY A 256 0.82 32.72 -13.51
N GLU A 257 -0.26 33.13 -12.86
CA GLU A 257 -1.17 34.18 -13.35
C GLU A 257 -0.82 35.61 -12.86
N ARG A 258 0.46 35.91 -12.53
CA ARG A 258 0.89 37.29 -12.17
C ARG A 258 1.54 38.00 -13.35
#